data_7b7136565eba0b9248534158a2d9be0c
#
_entry.id   7b7136565eba0b9248534158a2d9be0c
#
_cell.length_a   1.000
_cell.length_b   1.000
_cell.length_c   1.000
_cell.angle_alpha   90.00
_cell.angle_beta   90.00
_cell.angle_gamma   90.00
#
_symmetry.space_group_name_H-M   'P 1'
#
loop_
_entity.id
_entity.type
_entity.pdbx_description
1 polymer ?
#
loop_
_entity_poly.entity_id
_entity_poly.type
_entity_poly.pdbx_seq_one_letter_code
_entity_poly.pdbx_strand_id
1 'polypeptide(L)'
;ALLGENGGGGGERGGGRGNDRDNKTVISYGPCQFPTLGFIVQRKWDVDAHVPEKFWTISIGYQMVEGGQQQQQQQQQQRQQRQRRGGGGGGGRVVEFRWNRQRVFDEHLANSLFERVQNAPHATVLSTRGQEIKKWPPHPLNTLEMQKRVNRVLRIAPEKIMKVAEELYQKGFISYPRTETDRFPDSFNFLENIALFYNHDTFGPYARELVERDGFRKPPGGHRDDKAHPPIYPAKLATAHEYNGWKRENQQVYDFVLRHFLATCSKPAVGYKTTVEVDCAGEGFKANGLMIADRAYLRIYGPGPIFPPDGPRLNPYFDNWTAQEELPTFEDGERFQPSHRNLRDSETVKPQMLSEVDLLTLMEKNGIGTDATQAQHIDKVVGERGYAKKVGENRLVPTNIGEALVAGYDSLQLGFMWQPTKRAEMEKDVDNVHRGSITKEDAIRKNIEPMLRAFAKCESNEEDLIRIVKRFVERGRNVNVEQRYGGPERERDFFEDEEEDEGAFDDA
;
A
#
# COMPACT_ATOMS: atom_id res chain seq x y z
N ALA A 1 -20.02 5.51 32.40
CA ALA A 1 -19.97 5.38 33.86
C ALA A 1 -18.79 4.54 34.39
N LEU A 2 -17.88 4.07 33.53
CA LEU A 2 -16.85 3.09 33.93
C LEU A 2 -15.50 3.67 34.42
N LEU A 3 -15.33 4.99 34.51
CA LEU A 3 -14.04 5.61 34.90
C LEU A 3 -14.20 6.75 35.95
N GLY A 4 -15.18 6.71 36.79
CA GLY A 4 -15.40 7.75 37.76
C GLY A 4 -15.58 7.28 39.20
N GLU A 5 -14.57 6.67 39.81
CA GLU A 5 -14.41 6.66 41.27
C GLU A 5 -12.96 6.33 41.61
N ASN A 6 -12.23 7.36 42.02
CA ASN A 6 -11.15 7.19 42.98
C ASN A 6 -11.03 8.46 43.83
N GLY A 7 -11.28 8.19 45.08
CA GLY A 7 -11.49 8.96 46.22
C GLY A 7 -10.33 9.79 46.74
N GLY A 8 -10.76 10.78 47.39
CA GLY A 8 -10.54 11.41 48.62
C GLY A 8 -9.16 11.66 49.14
N GLY A 9 -8.89 12.93 49.45
CA GLY A 9 -7.81 13.36 50.34
C GLY A 9 -7.73 14.87 50.37
N GLY A 10 -8.27 15.48 51.37
CA GLY A 10 -8.54 16.89 51.58
C GLY A 10 -7.38 17.86 51.49
N GLY A 11 -7.76 19.13 51.32
CA GLY A 11 -6.89 20.32 51.40
C GLY A 11 -7.58 21.56 50.83
N GLU A 12 -8.25 22.28 51.70
CA GLU A 12 -8.84 23.59 51.41
C GLU A 12 -7.80 24.62 50.96
N ARG A 13 -8.04 25.41 49.95
CA ARG A 13 -8.15 26.89 49.91
C ARG A 13 -7.92 27.46 48.49
N GLY A 14 -8.82 28.35 48.10
CA GLY A 14 -8.47 29.41 47.18
C GLY A 14 -9.21 29.45 45.83
N GLY A 15 -10.21 30.31 45.76
CA GLY A 15 -11.12 30.54 44.63
C GLY A 15 -10.47 30.80 43.29
N GLY A 16 -11.03 30.19 42.26
CA GLY A 16 -10.88 30.46 40.86
C GLY A 16 -11.99 29.71 40.15
N ARG A 17 -13.02 30.42 39.66
CA ARG A 17 -14.02 29.84 38.75
C ARG A 17 -13.35 29.43 37.46
N GLY A 18 -12.69 28.30 37.46
CA GLY A 18 -12.31 27.56 36.28
C GLY A 18 -13.46 26.70 35.84
N ASN A 19 -13.83 26.83 34.59
CA ASN A 19 -14.80 25.99 33.90
C ASN A 19 -14.22 24.56 33.80
N ASP A 20 -14.30 23.78 34.84
CA ASP A 20 -14.09 22.31 34.82
C ASP A 20 -15.21 21.70 33.96
N ARG A 21 -15.02 21.78 32.63
CA ARG A 21 -15.71 20.83 31.76
C ARG A 21 -15.05 19.50 32.07
N ASP A 22 -15.65 18.72 32.94
CA ASP A 22 -15.42 17.29 33.11
C ASP A 22 -15.25 16.68 31.72
N ASN A 23 -14.02 16.41 31.34
CA ASN A 23 -13.68 15.79 30.07
C ASN A 23 -14.00 14.28 30.20
N LYS A 24 -15.32 13.98 30.41
CA LYS A 24 -15.78 12.60 30.43
C LYS A 24 -15.52 11.97 29.06
N THR A 25 -14.52 11.15 28.99
CA THR A 25 -14.26 10.34 27.80
C THR A 25 -15.47 9.45 27.56
N VAL A 26 -16.28 9.79 26.57
CA VAL A 26 -17.44 8.99 26.19
C VAL A 26 -16.98 7.77 25.42
N ILE A 27 -17.17 6.59 25.99
CA ILE A 27 -17.02 5.32 25.30
C ILE A 27 -18.32 5.03 24.57
N SER A 28 -18.31 5.06 23.25
CA SER A 28 -19.50 4.84 22.44
C SER A 28 -19.23 3.80 21.35
N TYR A 29 -20.25 3.02 21.03
CA TYR A 29 -20.26 2.13 19.89
C TYR A 29 -20.56 2.90 18.59
N GLY A 30 -19.94 2.49 17.49
CA GLY A 30 -20.24 2.98 16.15
C GLY A 30 -20.09 1.87 15.12
N PRO A 31 -21.10 1.65 14.26
CA PRO A 31 -21.13 0.49 13.34
C PRO A 31 -20.03 0.52 12.26
N CYS A 32 -19.39 1.66 12.00
CA CYS A 32 -18.20 1.75 11.16
C CYS A 32 -16.91 1.84 11.99
N GLN A 33 -16.97 2.48 13.17
CA GLN A 33 -15.77 2.71 14.01
C GLN A 33 -15.23 1.40 14.61
N PHE A 34 -16.12 0.51 15.06
CA PHE A 34 -15.72 -0.75 15.68
C PHE A 34 -15.12 -1.74 14.67
N PRO A 35 -15.64 -1.95 13.45
CA PRO A 35 -14.94 -2.72 12.44
C PRO A 35 -13.60 -2.09 12.03
N THR A 36 -13.51 -0.76 11.95
CA THR A 36 -12.24 -0.07 11.70
C THR A 36 -11.21 -0.35 12.81
N LEU A 37 -11.63 -0.30 14.08
CA LEU A 37 -10.80 -0.70 15.22
C LEU A 37 -10.48 -2.20 15.19
N GLY A 38 -11.46 -3.01 14.83
CA GLY A 38 -11.34 -4.48 14.74
C GLY A 38 -10.20 -4.92 13.82
N PHE A 39 -10.01 -4.31 12.66
CA PHE A 39 -8.88 -4.60 11.77
C PHE A 39 -7.53 -4.33 12.47
N ILE A 40 -7.43 -3.23 13.22
CA ILE A 40 -6.18 -2.88 13.92
C ILE A 40 -5.90 -3.87 15.04
N VAL A 41 -6.93 -4.25 15.82
CA VAL A 41 -6.80 -5.20 16.92
C VAL A 41 -6.49 -6.60 16.40
N GLN A 42 -7.19 -7.06 15.36
CA GLN A 42 -6.93 -8.37 14.74
C GLN A 42 -5.48 -8.45 14.25
N ARG A 43 -4.99 -7.44 13.54
CA ARG A 43 -3.61 -7.40 13.09
C ARG A 43 -2.62 -7.48 14.27
N LYS A 44 -2.91 -6.79 15.37
CA LYS A 44 -2.09 -6.92 16.58
C LYS A 44 -2.08 -8.34 17.12
N TRP A 45 -3.24 -8.98 17.18
CA TRP A 45 -3.33 -10.37 17.63
C TRP A 45 -2.58 -11.33 16.70
N ASP A 46 -2.66 -11.13 15.37
CA ASP A 46 -1.89 -11.91 14.39
C ASP A 46 -0.37 -11.72 14.59
N VAL A 47 0.08 -10.49 14.85
CA VAL A 47 1.49 -10.18 15.15
C VAL A 47 1.94 -10.81 16.47
N ASP A 48 1.09 -10.79 17.49
CA ASP A 48 1.41 -11.35 18.83
C ASP A 48 1.36 -12.88 18.83
N ALA A 49 0.55 -13.48 18.00
CA ALA A 49 0.41 -14.93 17.84
C ALA A 49 1.49 -15.55 16.93
N HIS A 50 2.20 -14.73 16.16
CA HIS A 50 3.18 -15.23 15.19
C HIS A 50 4.33 -15.94 15.89
N VAL A 51 4.57 -17.17 15.49
CA VAL A 51 5.73 -17.97 15.88
C VAL A 51 6.64 -18.08 14.68
N PRO A 52 7.90 -17.61 14.73
CA PRO A 52 8.81 -17.77 13.61
C PRO A 52 9.05 -19.24 13.28
N GLU A 53 8.95 -19.59 12.01
CA GLU A 53 9.25 -20.92 11.50
C GLU A 53 10.47 -20.83 10.58
N LYS A 54 11.44 -21.74 10.77
CA LYS A 54 12.61 -21.81 9.88
C LYS A 54 12.23 -22.40 8.54
N PHE A 55 12.80 -21.84 7.50
CA PHE A 55 12.71 -22.38 6.15
C PHE A 55 14.06 -22.27 5.43
N TRP A 56 14.23 -23.07 4.39
CA TRP A 56 15.42 -23.13 3.57
C TRP A 56 15.08 -22.85 2.11
N THR A 57 15.98 -22.16 1.43
CA THR A 57 15.89 -21.91 -0.01
C THR A 57 17.23 -22.18 -0.67
N ILE A 58 17.20 -22.60 -1.93
CA ILE A 58 18.40 -22.87 -2.73
C ILE A 58 18.52 -21.82 -3.83
N SER A 59 19.72 -21.35 -4.08
CA SER A 59 20.03 -20.53 -5.25
C SER A 59 21.29 -21.02 -5.95
N ILE A 60 21.38 -20.77 -7.27
CA ILE A 60 22.55 -21.06 -8.08
C ILE A 60 22.94 -19.83 -8.89
N GLY A 61 24.24 -19.61 -9.10
CA GLY A 61 24.75 -18.47 -9.85
C GLY A 61 25.33 -18.84 -11.19
N TYR A 62 25.18 -17.95 -12.18
CA TYR A 62 25.86 -18.02 -13.46
C TYR A 62 26.82 -16.84 -13.60
N GLN A 63 28.13 -17.13 -13.78
CA GLN A 63 29.16 -16.11 -14.00
C GLN A 63 29.10 -15.65 -15.45
N MET A 64 28.78 -14.37 -15.67
CA MET A 64 28.84 -13.79 -17.01
C MET A 64 30.30 -13.68 -17.43
N VAL A 65 30.67 -14.33 -18.54
CA VAL A 65 31.94 -14.14 -19.19
C VAL A 65 31.84 -12.90 -20.08
N GLU A 66 32.53 -11.82 -19.76
CA GLU A 66 32.59 -10.65 -20.65
C GLU A 66 33.14 -11.11 -22.01
N GLY A 67 32.26 -11.14 -23.00
CA GLY A 67 32.49 -11.72 -24.32
C GLY A 67 33.53 -11.01 -25.16
N GLY A 68 34.36 -11.81 -25.74
CA GLY A 68 34.99 -11.86 -27.03
C GLY A 68 35.42 -10.57 -27.78
N GLN A 69 36.68 -10.36 -27.76
CA GLN A 69 37.62 -9.93 -28.87
C GLN A 69 37.38 -8.65 -29.70
N GLN A 70 36.24 -7.99 -29.73
CA GLN A 70 36.11 -6.73 -30.49
C GLN A 70 36.07 -5.43 -29.69
N GLN A 71 35.98 -5.49 -28.36
CA GLN A 71 35.97 -4.30 -27.50
C GLN A 71 37.28 -4.04 -26.72
N GLN A 72 38.29 -4.86 -26.86
CA GLN A 72 39.52 -4.75 -26.05
C GLN A 72 40.34 -3.47 -26.32
N GLN A 73 40.25 -2.86 -27.50
CA GLN A 73 41.04 -1.65 -27.79
C GLN A 73 40.43 -0.36 -27.24
N GLN A 74 39.14 -0.26 -27.11
CA GLN A 74 38.48 0.92 -26.48
C GLN A 74 38.44 0.86 -24.95
N GLN A 75 38.45 -0.33 -24.37
CA GLN A 75 38.43 -0.50 -22.90
C GLN A 75 39.78 -0.27 -22.23
N GLN A 76 40.91 -0.51 -22.92
CA GLN A 76 42.22 -0.23 -22.34
C GLN A 76 42.45 1.27 -22.05
N GLN A 77 41.92 2.17 -22.87
CA GLN A 77 41.99 3.62 -22.61
C GLN A 77 41.08 4.08 -21.48
N GLN A 78 39.92 3.43 -21.30
CA GLN A 78 39.02 3.75 -20.19
C GLN A 78 39.46 3.11 -18.85
N ARG A 79 40.15 1.95 -18.86
CA ARG A 79 40.73 1.32 -17.65
C ARG A 79 41.84 2.16 -17.03
N GLN A 80 42.67 2.81 -17.82
CA GLN A 80 43.73 3.69 -17.31
C GLN A 80 43.19 4.98 -16.65
N GLN A 81 41.99 5.45 -17.05
CA GLN A 81 41.34 6.58 -16.38
C GLN A 81 40.58 6.18 -15.10
N ARG A 82 40.08 4.93 -14.99
CA ARG A 82 39.40 4.43 -13.79
C ARG A 82 40.33 3.99 -12.67
N GLN A 83 41.52 3.54 -12.94
CA GLN A 83 42.56 3.19 -11.93
C GLN A 83 43.02 4.39 -11.09
N ARG A 84 42.77 5.63 -11.54
CA ARG A 84 43.06 6.84 -10.76
C ARG A 84 41.95 7.28 -9.78
N ARG A 85 40.80 6.60 -9.77
CA ARG A 85 39.73 6.83 -8.79
C ARG A 85 39.43 5.52 -8.06
N GLY A 86 40.09 5.36 -6.94
CA GLY A 86 40.06 4.31 -5.95
C GLY A 86 38.92 3.28 -5.92
N GLY A 87 39.27 2.02 -5.86
CA GLY A 87 38.64 0.98 -5.09
C GLY A 87 37.45 0.24 -5.70
N GLY A 88 37.63 -1.06 -6.03
CA GLY A 88 36.55 -2.00 -6.25
C GLY A 88 36.94 -3.11 -7.22
N GLY A 89 37.14 -4.33 -6.70
CA GLY A 89 37.63 -5.53 -7.41
C GLY A 89 36.85 -5.85 -8.70
N GLY A 90 37.54 -6.33 -9.69
CA GLY A 90 37.03 -6.85 -10.96
C GLY A 90 36.33 -8.21 -10.77
N GLY A 91 35.18 -8.23 -10.16
CA GLY A 91 34.28 -9.39 -10.12
C GLY A 91 33.34 -9.31 -11.32
N GLY A 92 33.42 -10.27 -12.26
CA GLY A 92 32.47 -10.39 -13.35
C GLY A 92 31.02 -10.48 -12.78
N ARG A 93 30.07 -10.01 -13.56
CA ARG A 93 28.64 -9.97 -13.16
C ARG A 93 28.10 -11.38 -13.02
N VAL A 94 27.36 -11.67 -11.95
CA VAL A 94 26.73 -12.97 -11.67
C VAL A 94 25.22 -12.84 -11.79
N VAL A 95 24.59 -13.74 -12.55
CA VAL A 95 23.13 -13.91 -12.61
C VAL A 95 22.72 -14.90 -11.54
N GLU A 96 21.83 -14.50 -10.66
CA GLU A 96 21.29 -15.36 -9.60
C GLU A 96 20.01 -16.04 -10.07
N PHE A 97 19.98 -17.36 -10.05
CA PHE A 97 18.80 -18.17 -10.32
C PHE A 97 18.15 -18.60 -9.00
N ARG A 98 16.86 -18.30 -8.85
CA ARG A 98 16.07 -18.62 -7.66
C ARG A 98 15.35 -19.94 -7.82
N TRP A 99 15.23 -20.68 -6.74
CA TRP A 99 14.59 -21.99 -6.71
C TRP A 99 13.07 -21.86 -6.91
N ASN A 100 12.48 -22.70 -7.78
CA ASN A 100 11.05 -22.68 -8.07
C ASN A 100 10.18 -23.12 -6.89
N ARG A 101 10.72 -23.92 -5.95
CA ARG A 101 10.00 -24.30 -4.71
C ARG A 101 9.91 -23.14 -3.71
N GLN A 102 10.65 -22.06 -3.92
CA GLN A 102 10.73 -20.90 -3.04
C GLN A 102 11.21 -21.26 -1.63
N ARG A 103 10.45 -22.03 -0.86
CA ARG A 103 10.72 -22.34 0.55
C ARG A 103 10.44 -23.83 0.84
N VAL A 104 11.27 -24.42 1.69
CA VAL A 104 11.05 -25.75 2.30
C VAL A 104 11.24 -25.62 3.81
N PHE A 105 10.27 -26.09 4.58
CA PHE A 105 10.28 -25.99 6.04
C PHE A 105 10.91 -27.20 6.74
N ASP A 106 11.23 -28.26 5.99
CA ASP A 106 11.93 -29.44 6.48
C ASP A 106 13.43 -29.36 6.17
N GLU A 107 14.26 -29.27 7.21
CA GLU A 107 15.72 -29.16 7.09
C GLU A 107 16.36 -30.37 6.42
N HIS A 108 15.91 -31.59 6.75
CA HIS A 108 16.47 -32.81 6.17
C HIS A 108 16.17 -32.90 4.69
N LEU A 109 14.95 -32.56 4.29
CA LEU A 109 14.56 -32.48 2.89
C LEU A 109 15.36 -31.43 2.14
N ALA A 110 15.50 -30.22 2.70
CA ALA A 110 16.26 -29.12 2.10
C ALA A 110 17.73 -29.50 1.90
N ASN A 111 18.38 -30.09 2.89
CA ASN A 111 19.75 -30.57 2.81
C ASN A 111 19.90 -31.68 1.75
N SER A 112 19.01 -32.65 1.71
CA SER A 112 19.03 -33.74 0.70
C SER A 112 18.90 -33.19 -0.74
N LEU A 113 17.99 -32.22 -0.94
CA LEU A 113 17.83 -31.58 -2.24
C LEU A 113 19.06 -30.73 -2.61
N PHE A 114 19.64 -30.03 -1.63
CA PHE A 114 20.84 -29.24 -1.84
C PHE A 114 22.07 -30.11 -2.19
N GLU A 115 22.26 -31.24 -1.51
CA GLU A 115 23.35 -32.19 -1.85
C GLU A 115 23.25 -32.67 -3.30
N ARG A 116 22.06 -32.93 -3.82
CA ARG A 116 21.85 -33.28 -5.24
C ARG A 116 22.28 -32.14 -6.16
N VAL A 117 21.83 -30.90 -5.85
CA VAL A 117 22.20 -29.70 -6.62
C VAL A 117 23.71 -29.42 -6.52
N GLN A 118 24.31 -29.60 -5.35
CA GLN A 118 25.72 -29.37 -5.11
C GLN A 118 26.61 -30.33 -5.89
N ASN A 119 26.20 -31.59 -6.00
CA ASN A 119 26.96 -32.64 -6.72
C ASN A 119 26.67 -32.65 -8.23
N ALA A 120 25.72 -31.88 -8.71
CA ALA A 120 25.43 -31.78 -10.13
C ALA A 120 26.58 -31.12 -10.90
N PRO A 121 27.11 -31.74 -11.97
CA PRO A 121 28.24 -31.17 -12.74
C PRO A 121 27.83 -29.88 -13.46
N HIS A 122 26.58 -29.78 -13.90
CA HIS A 122 26.04 -28.63 -14.63
C HIS A 122 24.54 -28.43 -14.33
N ALA A 123 24.10 -27.21 -14.59
CA ALA A 123 22.72 -26.85 -14.77
C ALA A 123 22.41 -26.77 -16.27
N THR A 124 21.17 -27.08 -16.67
CA THR A 124 20.71 -27.09 -18.05
C THR A 124 19.60 -26.08 -18.24
N VAL A 125 19.71 -25.18 -19.20
CA VAL A 125 18.64 -24.24 -19.57
C VAL A 125 17.50 -25.02 -20.21
N LEU A 126 16.34 -24.93 -19.62
CA LEU A 126 15.12 -25.59 -20.12
C LEU A 126 14.41 -24.71 -21.14
N SER A 127 14.32 -23.43 -20.87
CA SER A 127 13.68 -22.47 -21.77
C SER A 127 14.16 -21.04 -21.49
N THR A 128 14.26 -20.26 -22.57
CA THR A 128 14.44 -18.81 -22.52
C THR A 128 13.27 -18.14 -23.21
N ARG A 129 12.49 -17.37 -22.46
CA ARG A 129 11.28 -16.71 -22.97
C ARG A 129 11.42 -15.20 -22.82
N GLY A 130 11.36 -14.49 -23.95
CA GLY A 130 11.22 -13.04 -23.99
C GLY A 130 9.78 -12.64 -24.27
N GLN A 131 9.23 -11.72 -23.48
CA GLN A 131 7.89 -11.21 -23.67
C GLN A 131 7.87 -9.69 -23.55
N GLU A 132 7.20 -9.03 -24.50
CA GLU A 132 6.84 -7.62 -24.34
C GLU A 132 5.79 -7.51 -23.23
N ILE A 133 6.06 -6.67 -22.27
CA ILE A 133 5.11 -6.36 -21.21
C ILE A 133 4.79 -4.87 -21.21
N LYS A 134 3.57 -4.53 -20.86
CA LYS A 134 3.10 -3.15 -20.76
C LYS A 134 2.72 -2.86 -19.31
N LYS A 135 3.19 -1.74 -18.80
CA LYS A 135 2.67 -1.19 -17.56
C LYS A 135 1.72 -0.06 -17.88
N TRP A 136 0.46 -0.31 -17.58
CA TRP A 136 -0.62 0.62 -17.90
C TRP A 136 -0.59 1.85 -16.99
N PRO A 137 -0.99 3.03 -17.50
CA PRO A 137 -1.24 4.21 -16.68
C PRO A 137 -2.27 3.92 -15.58
N PRO A 138 -2.23 4.67 -14.47
CA PRO A 138 -3.23 4.53 -13.43
C PRO A 138 -4.63 4.89 -13.95
N HIS A 139 -5.67 4.33 -13.31
CA HIS A 139 -7.05 4.75 -13.57
C HIS A 139 -7.28 6.21 -13.15
N PRO A 140 -8.32 6.87 -13.70
CA PRO A 140 -8.75 8.18 -13.21
C PRO A 140 -8.96 8.19 -11.71
N LEU A 141 -8.62 9.30 -11.07
CA LEU A 141 -8.50 9.39 -9.61
C LEU A 141 -9.86 9.54 -8.94
N ASN A 142 -10.22 8.60 -8.08
CA ASN A 142 -11.31 8.75 -7.13
C ASN A 142 -10.79 9.14 -5.74
N THR A 143 -11.70 9.39 -4.80
CA THR A 143 -11.36 9.86 -3.44
C THR A 143 -10.45 8.89 -2.71
N LEU A 144 -10.77 7.61 -2.74
CA LEU A 144 -10.03 6.59 -1.99
C LEU A 144 -8.62 6.40 -2.54
N GLU A 145 -8.47 6.33 -3.86
CA GLU A 145 -7.17 6.25 -4.51
C GLU A 145 -6.32 7.51 -4.26
N MET A 146 -6.94 8.69 -4.26
CA MET A 146 -6.24 9.92 -3.85
C MET A 146 -5.70 9.81 -2.43
N GLN A 147 -6.53 9.38 -1.47
CA GLN A 147 -6.11 9.24 -0.07
C GLN A 147 -4.97 8.23 0.09
N LYS A 148 -5.09 7.04 -0.51
CA LYS A 148 -4.07 5.99 -0.45
C LYS A 148 -2.75 6.44 -1.04
N ARG A 149 -2.79 7.00 -2.26
CA ARG A 149 -1.58 7.37 -2.99
C ARG A 149 -0.88 8.57 -2.38
N VAL A 150 -1.62 9.63 -2.03
CA VAL A 150 -1.06 10.83 -1.37
C VAL A 150 -0.51 10.47 0.01
N ASN A 151 -1.22 9.66 0.82
CA ASN A 151 -0.68 9.20 2.10
C ASN A 151 0.62 8.41 1.94
N ARG A 152 0.66 7.46 1.00
CA ARG A 152 1.86 6.64 0.74
C ARG A 152 3.07 7.50 0.34
N VAL A 153 2.87 8.48 -0.53
CA VAL A 153 3.94 9.29 -1.12
C VAL A 153 4.35 10.45 -0.23
N LEU A 154 3.37 11.19 0.27
CA LEU A 154 3.59 12.47 0.97
C LEU A 154 3.48 12.34 2.49
N ARG A 155 3.08 11.18 3.00
CA ARG A 155 2.88 10.91 4.43
C ARG A 155 1.88 11.88 5.09
N ILE A 156 0.90 12.38 4.33
CA ILE A 156 -0.19 13.23 4.81
C ILE A 156 -1.34 12.33 5.22
N ALA A 157 -1.90 12.55 6.42
CA ALA A 157 -3.03 11.76 6.92
C ALA A 157 -4.27 11.90 6.01
N PRO A 158 -5.05 10.83 5.78
CA PRO A 158 -6.20 10.84 4.86
C PRO A 158 -7.22 11.94 5.14
N GLU A 159 -7.55 12.20 6.40
CA GLU A 159 -8.47 13.29 6.79
C GLU A 159 -7.90 14.67 6.41
N LYS A 160 -6.59 14.87 6.55
CA LYS A 160 -5.93 16.11 6.15
C LYS A 160 -5.92 16.28 4.63
N ILE A 161 -5.72 15.17 3.88
CA ILE A 161 -5.79 15.16 2.42
C ILE A 161 -7.17 15.65 1.97
N MET A 162 -8.23 15.15 2.58
CA MET A 162 -9.60 15.55 2.25
C MET A 162 -9.86 17.04 2.51
N LYS A 163 -9.41 17.55 3.66
CA LYS A 163 -9.53 18.99 3.96
C LYS A 163 -8.81 19.85 2.92
N VAL A 164 -7.60 19.47 2.54
CA VAL A 164 -6.83 20.17 1.51
C VAL A 164 -7.51 20.09 0.15
N ALA A 165 -8.00 18.92 -0.23
CA ALA A 165 -8.70 18.72 -1.51
C ALA A 165 -9.99 19.55 -1.58
N GLU A 166 -10.76 19.64 -0.48
CA GLU A 166 -11.95 20.48 -0.39
C GLU A 166 -11.61 21.98 -0.52
N GLU A 167 -10.52 22.44 0.13
CA GLU A 167 -10.04 23.81 -0.03
C GLU A 167 -9.66 24.12 -1.50
N LEU A 168 -8.99 23.19 -2.18
CA LEU A 168 -8.63 23.35 -3.60
C LEU A 168 -9.86 23.34 -4.51
N TYR A 169 -10.84 22.49 -4.24
CA TYR A 169 -12.11 22.45 -4.95
C TYR A 169 -12.90 23.77 -4.81
N GLN A 170 -13.05 24.26 -3.58
CA GLN A 170 -13.76 25.54 -3.32
C GLN A 170 -13.13 26.72 -4.06
N LYS A 171 -11.83 26.66 -4.31
CA LYS A 171 -11.10 27.68 -5.10
C LYS A 171 -11.09 27.39 -6.60
N GLY A 172 -11.72 26.31 -7.05
CA GLY A 172 -11.86 25.93 -8.45
C GLY A 172 -10.61 25.31 -9.09
N PHE A 173 -9.63 24.85 -8.31
CA PHE A 173 -8.39 24.27 -8.85
C PHE A 173 -8.50 22.78 -9.21
N ILE A 174 -9.36 22.03 -8.53
CA ILE A 174 -9.65 20.64 -8.83
C ILE A 174 -11.15 20.41 -8.90
N SER A 175 -11.58 19.31 -9.54
CA SER A 175 -12.97 18.85 -9.50
C SER A 175 -13.39 18.42 -8.10
N TYR A 176 -14.67 18.13 -7.90
CA TYR A 176 -15.20 17.70 -6.61
C TYR A 176 -14.45 16.48 -6.05
N PRO A 177 -13.89 16.54 -4.84
CA PRO A 177 -12.97 15.52 -4.36
C PRO A 177 -13.65 14.32 -3.69
N ARG A 178 -14.98 14.34 -3.50
CA ARG A 178 -15.74 13.20 -2.96
C ARG A 178 -16.48 12.51 -4.09
N THR A 179 -15.84 11.54 -4.71
CA THR A 179 -16.39 10.75 -5.81
C THR A 179 -15.84 9.33 -5.75
N GLU A 180 -16.68 8.36 -6.02
CA GLU A 180 -16.28 6.97 -6.23
C GLU A 180 -15.92 6.69 -7.70
N THR A 181 -16.26 7.63 -8.59
CA THR A 181 -16.10 7.50 -10.03
C THR A 181 -14.62 7.46 -10.44
N ASP A 182 -14.27 6.45 -11.23
CA ASP A 182 -12.94 6.22 -11.79
C ASP A 182 -12.96 6.13 -13.33
N ARG A 183 -13.99 6.71 -13.96
CA ARG A 183 -14.14 6.83 -15.40
C ARG A 183 -14.65 8.22 -15.79
N PHE A 184 -14.08 8.79 -16.83
CA PHE A 184 -14.58 10.06 -17.36
C PHE A 184 -15.79 9.83 -18.28
N PRO A 185 -16.76 10.78 -18.31
CA PRO A 185 -17.83 10.72 -19.29
C PRO A 185 -17.26 10.89 -20.71
N ASP A 186 -17.95 10.33 -21.71
CA ASP A 186 -17.49 10.38 -23.10
C ASP A 186 -17.42 11.82 -23.66
N SER A 187 -18.19 12.74 -23.08
CA SER A 187 -18.18 14.17 -23.44
C SER A 187 -16.99 14.95 -22.90
N PHE A 188 -16.12 14.33 -22.05
CA PHE A 188 -15.00 15.05 -21.45
C PHE A 188 -13.91 15.36 -22.49
N ASN A 189 -13.56 16.62 -22.63
CA ASN A 189 -12.53 17.08 -23.58
C ASN A 189 -11.13 17.03 -22.91
N PHE A 190 -10.47 15.90 -23.05
CA PHE A 190 -9.13 15.70 -22.47
C PHE A 190 -8.09 16.66 -23.02
N LEU A 191 -8.08 16.86 -24.34
CA LEU A 191 -7.04 17.68 -24.98
C LEU A 191 -7.13 19.14 -24.56
N GLU A 192 -8.33 19.68 -24.47
CA GLU A 192 -8.57 21.03 -23.97
C GLU A 192 -8.13 21.17 -22.51
N ASN A 193 -8.48 20.19 -21.67
CA ASN A 193 -8.07 20.21 -20.26
C ASN A 193 -6.54 20.09 -20.10
N ILE A 194 -5.87 19.24 -20.86
CA ILE A 194 -4.39 19.12 -20.85
C ILE A 194 -3.74 20.44 -21.30
N ALA A 195 -4.32 21.12 -22.31
CA ALA A 195 -3.79 22.37 -22.84
C ALA A 195 -3.77 23.51 -21.81
N LEU A 196 -4.65 23.49 -20.80
CA LEU A 196 -4.63 24.45 -19.69
C LEU A 196 -3.27 24.48 -18.97
N PHE A 197 -2.53 23.37 -18.99
CA PHE A 197 -1.28 23.21 -18.24
C PHE A 197 -0.01 23.38 -19.07
N TYR A 198 -0.11 23.82 -20.31
CA TYR A 198 1.05 24.04 -21.19
C TYR A 198 2.09 25.01 -20.59
N ASN A 199 1.63 25.98 -19.83
CA ASN A 199 2.49 26.99 -19.19
C ASN A 199 2.84 26.64 -17.73
N HIS A 200 2.59 25.41 -17.29
CA HIS A 200 3.04 24.98 -15.97
C HIS A 200 4.56 24.76 -15.97
N ASP A 201 5.28 25.34 -15.00
CA ASP A 201 6.75 25.33 -14.97
C ASP A 201 7.34 23.92 -15.03
N THR A 202 6.78 22.99 -14.26
CA THR A 202 7.30 21.62 -14.17
C THR A 202 6.66 20.67 -15.21
N PHE A 203 5.34 20.72 -15.38
CA PHE A 203 4.59 19.75 -16.18
C PHE A 203 4.21 20.23 -17.58
N GLY A 204 4.43 21.50 -17.87
CA GLY A 204 4.08 22.08 -19.18
C GLY A 204 4.76 21.40 -20.37
N PRO A 205 6.07 21.11 -20.32
CA PRO A 205 6.73 20.38 -21.40
C PRO A 205 6.11 19.01 -21.66
N TYR A 206 5.73 18.28 -20.58
CA TYR A 206 5.08 16.99 -20.70
C TYR A 206 3.64 17.10 -21.23
N ALA A 207 2.87 18.09 -20.75
CA ALA A 207 1.51 18.35 -21.26
C ALA A 207 1.49 18.65 -22.76
N ARG A 208 2.46 19.46 -23.26
CA ARG A 208 2.63 19.71 -24.70
C ARG A 208 2.99 18.45 -25.46
N GLU A 209 3.90 17.65 -24.94
CA GLU A 209 4.29 16.39 -25.59
C GLU A 209 3.12 15.44 -25.76
N LEU A 210 2.22 15.36 -24.77
CA LEU A 210 1.02 14.53 -24.88
C LEU A 210 0.16 14.90 -26.09
N VAL A 211 -0.01 16.18 -26.35
CA VAL A 211 -0.92 16.66 -27.41
C VAL A 211 -0.21 16.77 -28.75
N GLU A 212 1.03 17.27 -28.79
CA GLU A 212 1.75 17.61 -30.02
C GLU A 212 2.54 16.43 -30.60
N ARG A 213 2.91 15.43 -29.78
CA ARG A 213 3.78 14.32 -30.19
C ARG A 213 3.14 12.93 -30.08
N ASP A 214 1.81 12.86 -30.23
CA ASP A 214 1.08 11.58 -30.15
C ASP A 214 1.33 10.80 -28.84
N GLY A 215 1.59 11.52 -27.74
CA GLY A 215 1.75 10.93 -26.41
C GLY A 215 0.43 10.61 -25.72
N PHE A 216 -0.65 11.23 -26.19
CA PHE A 216 -1.99 11.10 -25.60
C PHE A 216 -2.60 9.73 -25.88
N ARG A 217 -3.24 9.21 -24.82
CA ARG A 217 -4.17 8.09 -24.90
C ARG A 217 -5.38 8.40 -24.02
N LYS A 218 -6.59 8.15 -24.53
CA LYS A 218 -7.81 8.24 -23.71
C LYS A 218 -7.64 7.30 -22.51
N PRO A 219 -7.84 7.80 -21.28
CA PRO A 219 -7.73 6.97 -20.07
C PRO A 219 -8.64 5.75 -20.16
N PRO A 220 -8.16 4.57 -19.75
CA PRO A 220 -9.06 3.44 -19.53
C PRO A 220 -9.98 3.81 -18.37
N GLY A 221 -11.28 3.63 -18.54
CA GLY A 221 -12.22 3.81 -17.44
C GLY A 221 -12.10 2.64 -16.46
N GLY A 222 -12.24 2.89 -15.17
CA GLY A 222 -12.51 1.85 -14.19
C GLY A 222 -13.97 1.39 -14.23
N HIS A 223 -14.40 0.69 -13.20
CA HIS A 223 -15.73 0.09 -13.13
C HIS A 223 -16.72 0.90 -12.26
N ARG A 224 -16.24 1.96 -11.61
CA ARG A 224 -17.02 2.74 -10.65
C ARG A 224 -17.54 4.02 -11.31
N ASP A 225 -18.84 4.27 -11.11
CA ASP A 225 -19.51 5.47 -11.62
C ASP A 225 -20.68 5.80 -10.68
N ASP A 226 -20.52 6.84 -9.86
CA ASP A 226 -21.56 7.33 -8.94
C ASP A 226 -22.69 8.10 -9.65
N LYS A 227 -22.60 8.24 -10.99
CA LYS A 227 -23.55 8.95 -11.84
C LYS A 227 -23.74 10.43 -11.53
N ALA A 228 -23.02 10.96 -10.54
CA ALA A 228 -23.17 12.32 -10.07
C ALA A 228 -21.93 13.18 -10.36
N HIS A 229 -20.73 12.60 -10.22
CA HIS A 229 -19.49 13.34 -10.28
C HIS A 229 -18.48 12.68 -11.23
N PRO A 230 -17.64 13.47 -11.92
CA PRO A 230 -16.49 12.92 -12.64
C PRO A 230 -15.39 12.50 -11.65
N PRO A 231 -14.35 11.79 -12.11
CA PRO A 231 -13.12 11.60 -11.37
C PRO A 231 -12.49 12.93 -10.92
N ILE A 232 -11.55 12.85 -9.97
CA ILE A 232 -10.79 14.02 -9.51
C ILE A 232 -9.75 14.37 -10.57
N TYR A 233 -9.79 15.62 -11.08
CA TYR A 233 -8.85 16.14 -12.07
C TYR A 233 -8.55 17.62 -11.82
N PRO A 234 -7.43 18.15 -12.35
CA PRO A 234 -7.11 19.57 -12.23
C PRO A 234 -8.00 20.38 -13.18
N ALA A 235 -8.72 21.36 -12.63
CA ALA A 235 -9.71 22.15 -13.40
C ALA A 235 -9.16 23.51 -13.84
N LYS A 236 -8.10 24.02 -13.18
CA LYS A 236 -7.51 25.32 -13.44
C LYS A 236 -6.01 25.32 -13.17
N LEU A 237 -5.22 25.97 -14.05
CA LEU A 237 -3.81 26.26 -13.76
C LEU A 237 -3.70 27.34 -12.67
N ALA A 238 -2.97 27.05 -11.61
CA ALA A 238 -2.64 28.02 -10.59
C ALA A 238 -1.58 29.02 -11.13
N THR A 239 -1.82 30.32 -10.96
CA THR A 239 -0.77 31.33 -11.22
C THR A 239 0.37 31.19 -10.21
N ALA A 240 1.57 31.62 -10.55
CA ALA A 240 2.71 31.60 -9.63
C ALA A 240 2.40 32.34 -8.31
N HIS A 241 1.64 33.42 -8.34
CA HIS A 241 1.21 34.14 -7.16
C HIS A 241 0.27 33.33 -6.28
N GLU A 242 -0.77 32.70 -6.88
CA GLU A 242 -1.70 31.83 -6.15
C GLU A 242 -0.95 30.66 -5.52
N TYR A 243 -0.15 29.94 -6.32
CA TYR A 243 0.60 28.75 -5.91
C TYR A 243 1.57 29.03 -4.76
N ASN A 244 2.36 30.10 -4.85
CA ASN A 244 3.31 30.48 -3.80
C ASN A 244 2.63 30.97 -2.51
N GLY A 245 1.39 31.45 -2.59
CA GLY A 245 0.58 31.82 -1.42
C GLY A 245 -0.05 30.63 -0.70
N TRP A 246 0.04 29.41 -1.23
CA TRP A 246 -0.55 28.24 -0.61
C TRP A 246 0.32 27.64 0.48
N LYS A 247 -0.33 26.90 1.40
CA LYS A 247 0.39 26.00 2.30
C LYS A 247 1.03 24.88 1.50
N ARG A 248 2.13 24.33 2.03
CA ARG A 248 2.87 23.26 1.38
C ARG A 248 1.99 22.05 1.01
N GLU A 249 1.08 21.66 1.88
CA GLU A 249 0.19 20.52 1.63
C GLU A 249 -0.77 20.80 0.46
N ASN A 250 -1.27 22.05 0.31
CA ASN A 250 -2.12 22.42 -0.82
C ASN A 250 -1.35 22.33 -2.14
N GLN A 251 -0.09 22.82 -2.17
CA GLN A 251 0.79 22.67 -3.33
C GLN A 251 1.00 21.20 -3.68
N GLN A 252 1.35 20.39 -2.69
CA GLN A 252 1.65 18.97 -2.87
C GLN A 252 0.46 18.17 -3.38
N VAL A 253 -0.75 18.39 -2.85
CA VAL A 253 -1.96 17.70 -3.30
C VAL A 253 -2.37 18.16 -4.69
N TYR A 254 -2.28 19.45 -5.00
CA TYR A 254 -2.57 19.96 -6.34
C TYR A 254 -1.62 19.38 -7.39
N ASP A 255 -0.32 19.43 -7.13
CA ASP A 255 0.70 18.88 -8.01
C ASP A 255 0.52 17.37 -8.19
N PHE A 256 0.10 16.67 -7.13
CA PHE A 256 -0.23 15.27 -7.19
C PHE A 256 -1.40 14.99 -8.14
N VAL A 257 -2.51 15.72 -8.00
CA VAL A 257 -3.70 15.57 -8.85
C VAL A 257 -3.37 15.87 -10.31
N LEU A 258 -2.64 16.96 -10.59
CA LEU A 258 -2.20 17.30 -11.93
C LEU A 258 -1.30 16.21 -12.55
N ARG A 259 -0.32 15.76 -11.80
CA ARG A 259 0.61 14.71 -12.22
C ARG A 259 -0.13 13.41 -12.53
N HIS A 260 -1.04 13.01 -11.66
CA HIS A 260 -1.85 11.80 -11.84
C HIS A 260 -2.74 11.90 -13.09
N PHE A 261 -3.38 13.03 -13.30
CA PHE A 261 -4.22 13.26 -14.48
C PHE A 261 -3.42 13.15 -15.78
N LEU A 262 -2.26 13.80 -15.87
CA LEU A 262 -1.39 13.71 -17.05
C LEU A 262 -0.86 12.28 -17.26
N ALA A 263 -0.51 11.57 -16.19
CA ALA A 263 -0.12 10.15 -16.27
C ALA A 263 -1.26 9.29 -16.82
N THR A 264 -2.48 9.47 -16.32
CA THR A 264 -3.69 8.74 -16.75
C THR A 264 -3.98 8.94 -18.22
N CYS A 265 -3.69 10.13 -18.77
CA CYS A 265 -3.87 10.48 -20.18
C CYS A 265 -2.72 10.04 -21.11
N SER A 266 -1.78 9.24 -20.63
CA SER A 266 -0.55 8.87 -21.34
C SER A 266 -0.60 7.45 -21.89
N LYS A 267 0.30 7.15 -22.82
CA LYS A 267 0.57 5.77 -23.29
C LYS A 267 1.18 4.92 -22.19
N PRO A 268 0.99 3.58 -22.22
CA PRO A 268 1.62 2.67 -21.27
C PRO A 268 3.15 2.65 -21.43
N ALA A 269 3.86 2.40 -20.36
CA ALA A 269 5.27 2.06 -20.42
C ALA A 269 5.45 0.67 -21.04
N VAL A 270 6.51 0.49 -21.81
CA VAL A 270 6.82 -0.76 -22.52
C VAL A 270 8.17 -1.29 -22.06
N GLY A 271 8.21 -2.58 -21.77
CA GLY A 271 9.44 -3.28 -21.41
C GLY A 271 9.45 -4.68 -21.99
N TYR A 272 10.63 -5.31 -21.95
CA TYR A 272 10.82 -6.70 -22.33
C TYR A 272 11.23 -7.47 -21.09
N LYS A 273 10.37 -8.40 -20.65
CA LYS A 273 10.66 -9.34 -19.56
C LYS A 273 11.27 -10.59 -20.17
N THR A 274 12.49 -10.94 -19.74
CA THR A 274 13.13 -12.20 -20.10
C THR A 274 13.07 -13.12 -18.88
N THR A 275 12.58 -14.33 -19.07
CA THR A 275 12.58 -15.38 -18.04
C THR A 275 13.39 -16.55 -18.56
N VAL A 276 14.38 -16.98 -17.78
CA VAL A 276 15.21 -18.14 -18.06
C VAL A 276 14.92 -19.21 -17.01
N GLU A 277 14.48 -20.38 -17.45
CA GLU A 277 14.23 -21.54 -16.60
C GLU A 277 15.36 -22.54 -16.74
N VAL A 278 15.84 -23.06 -15.62
CA VAL A 278 16.99 -23.95 -15.54
C VAL A 278 16.67 -25.16 -14.66
N ASP A 279 17.12 -26.34 -15.09
CA ASP A 279 17.16 -27.55 -14.26
C ASP A 279 18.56 -27.79 -13.73
N CYS A 280 18.66 -28.13 -12.45
CA CYS A 280 19.89 -28.60 -11.83
C CYS A 280 19.57 -29.81 -10.94
N ALA A 281 19.93 -30.99 -11.40
CA ALA A 281 19.68 -32.28 -10.72
C ALA A 281 18.19 -32.58 -10.45
N GLY A 282 17.29 -32.17 -11.34
CA GLY A 282 15.85 -32.35 -11.21
C GLY A 282 15.16 -31.29 -10.35
N GLU A 283 15.90 -30.27 -9.92
CA GLU A 283 15.35 -29.08 -9.26
C GLU A 283 15.32 -27.90 -10.24
N GLY A 284 14.13 -27.25 -10.32
CA GLY A 284 13.91 -26.10 -11.20
C GLY A 284 14.35 -24.79 -10.57
N PHE A 285 15.00 -23.94 -11.37
CA PHE A 285 15.38 -22.59 -10.99
C PHE A 285 14.97 -21.59 -12.08
N LYS A 286 14.74 -20.33 -11.71
CA LYS A 286 14.40 -19.27 -12.65
C LYS A 286 15.19 -17.99 -12.38
N ALA A 287 15.52 -17.25 -13.44
CA ALA A 287 16.01 -15.88 -13.38
C ALA A 287 15.12 -14.99 -14.25
N ASN A 288 14.84 -13.79 -13.78
CA ASN A 288 14.04 -12.79 -14.49
C ASN A 288 14.89 -11.56 -14.77
N GLY A 289 14.80 -11.04 -15.99
CA GLY A 289 15.36 -9.76 -16.39
C GLY A 289 14.25 -8.84 -16.90
N LEU A 290 14.43 -7.53 -16.74
CA LEU A 290 13.52 -6.52 -17.27
C LEU A 290 14.33 -5.40 -17.92
N MET A 291 14.17 -5.24 -19.23
CA MET A 291 14.64 -4.09 -19.98
C MET A 291 13.49 -3.14 -20.25
N ILE A 292 13.61 -1.89 -19.83
CA ILE A 292 12.58 -0.87 -20.08
C ILE A 292 12.90 -0.21 -21.41
N ALA A 293 12.05 -0.43 -22.43
CA ALA A 293 12.18 0.14 -23.76
C ALA A 293 11.64 1.59 -23.82
N ASP A 294 10.48 1.82 -23.25
CA ASP A 294 9.87 3.16 -23.16
C ASP A 294 9.24 3.36 -21.79
N ARG A 295 9.68 4.40 -21.09
CA ARG A 295 9.12 4.77 -19.78
C ARG A 295 7.77 5.46 -19.87
N ALA A 296 7.40 6.01 -21.04
CA ALA A 296 6.14 6.72 -21.32
C ALA A 296 5.66 7.54 -20.06
N TYR A 297 4.46 7.23 -19.52
CA TYR A 297 3.91 7.94 -18.36
C TYR A 297 4.76 7.88 -17.09
N LEU A 298 5.65 6.88 -16.93
CA LEU A 298 6.53 6.79 -15.76
C LEU A 298 7.50 7.98 -15.67
N ARG A 299 7.75 8.68 -16.79
CA ARG A 299 8.63 9.87 -16.82
C ARG A 299 8.06 11.02 -15.99
N ILE A 300 6.74 11.13 -15.86
CA ILE A 300 6.12 12.23 -15.11
C ILE A 300 6.33 12.06 -13.59
N TYR A 301 6.64 10.85 -13.13
CA TYR A 301 6.95 10.55 -11.74
C TYR A 301 8.44 10.70 -11.39
N GLY A 302 9.25 11.17 -12.34
CA GLY A 302 10.66 11.48 -12.11
C GLY A 302 10.88 12.61 -11.10
N PRO A 303 12.14 12.98 -10.85
CA PRO A 303 12.49 14.00 -9.87
C PRO A 303 11.77 15.33 -10.16
N GLY A 304 11.23 15.94 -9.13
CA GLY A 304 10.46 17.17 -9.19
C GLY A 304 10.20 17.71 -7.78
N PRO A 305 9.48 18.84 -7.63
CA PRO A 305 9.30 19.50 -6.34
C PRO A 305 8.59 18.65 -5.28
N ILE A 306 7.84 17.63 -5.70
CA ILE A 306 7.19 16.67 -4.77
C ILE A 306 8.13 15.54 -4.35
N PHE A 307 9.07 15.17 -5.23
CA PHE A 307 10.04 14.11 -4.98
C PHE A 307 11.43 14.74 -4.95
N PRO A 308 12.03 14.93 -3.78
CA PRO A 308 13.37 15.52 -3.68
C PRO A 308 14.38 14.66 -4.46
N PRO A 309 15.40 15.28 -5.08
CA PRO A 309 16.43 14.58 -5.86
C PRO A 309 17.16 13.49 -5.06
N ASP A 310 17.28 13.71 -3.74
CA ASP A 310 17.97 12.84 -2.78
C ASP A 310 17.02 11.93 -1.99
N GLY A 311 15.72 11.97 -2.30
CA GLY A 311 14.73 11.07 -1.70
C GLY A 311 14.97 9.62 -2.14
N PRO A 312 14.37 8.64 -1.44
CA PRO A 312 14.48 7.24 -1.86
C PRO A 312 14.08 7.15 -3.32
N ARG A 313 14.98 6.59 -4.13
CA ARG A 313 14.81 6.46 -5.60
C ARG A 313 13.65 5.55 -6.00
N LEU A 314 12.94 5.01 -5.05
CA LEU A 314 11.74 4.22 -5.23
C LEU A 314 10.59 5.18 -5.52
N ASN A 315 10.16 5.19 -6.77
CA ASN A 315 8.87 5.74 -7.11
C ASN A 315 7.82 4.84 -6.42
N PRO A 316 7.16 5.28 -5.34
CA PRO A 316 6.27 4.42 -4.55
C PRO A 316 5.04 3.97 -5.31
N TYR A 317 4.86 4.46 -6.56
CA TYR A 317 3.81 4.02 -7.46
C TYR A 317 4.19 2.83 -8.34
N PHE A 318 5.52 2.55 -8.51
CA PHE A 318 5.98 1.66 -9.58
C PHE A 318 7.24 0.89 -9.17
N ASP A 319 7.27 0.39 -7.93
CA ASP A 319 8.42 -0.24 -7.30
C ASP A 319 9.01 -1.42 -8.11
N ASN A 320 8.20 -2.05 -8.94
CA ASN A 320 8.59 -3.21 -9.74
C ASN A 320 9.03 -2.88 -11.19
N TRP A 321 9.01 -1.59 -11.61
CA TRP A 321 9.51 -1.15 -12.93
C TRP A 321 10.84 -0.42 -12.85
N THR A 322 11.74 -0.92 -12.05
CA THR A 322 13.17 -0.62 -12.13
C THR A 322 13.77 -1.57 -13.14
N ALA A 323 14.65 -1.07 -14.03
CA ALA A 323 15.43 -1.94 -14.91
C ALA A 323 16.14 -2.98 -14.03
N GLN A 324 15.70 -4.22 -14.12
CA GLN A 324 16.42 -5.35 -13.56
C GLN A 324 17.62 -5.60 -14.48
N GLU A 325 18.60 -6.32 -13.98
CA GLU A 325 19.78 -6.62 -14.76
C GLU A 325 19.42 -7.33 -16.08
N GLU A 326 20.00 -6.88 -17.17
CA GLU A 326 19.91 -7.61 -18.44
C GLU A 326 20.48 -9.01 -18.24
N LEU A 327 19.68 -10.02 -18.56
CA LEU A 327 20.15 -11.39 -18.58
C LEU A 327 20.98 -11.62 -19.85
N PRO A 328 22.02 -12.45 -19.80
CA PRO A 328 22.71 -12.91 -21.02
C PRO A 328 21.74 -13.71 -21.87
N THR A 329 22.04 -13.80 -23.17
CA THR A 329 21.29 -14.66 -24.07
C THR A 329 21.66 -16.10 -23.76
N PHE A 330 20.68 -16.91 -23.38
CA PHE A 330 20.80 -18.35 -23.18
C PHE A 330 20.09 -19.07 -24.31
N GLU A 331 20.66 -20.22 -24.73
CA GLU A 331 20.02 -21.14 -25.69
C GLU A 331 19.35 -22.29 -24.95
N ASP A 332 18.19 -22.73 -25.45
CA ASP A 332 17.50 -23.90 -24.88
C ASP A 332 18.39 -25.15 -25.01
N GLY A 333 18.56 -25.87 -23.91
CA GLY A 333 19.47 -27.00 -23.81
C GLY A 333 20.94 -26.62 -23.49
N GLU A 334 21.27 -25.34 -23.40
CA GLU A 334 22.59 -24.89 -22.97
C GLU A 334 22.94 -25.42 -21.57
N ARG A 335 24.17 -25.84 -21.39
CA ARG A 335 24.68 -26.33 -20.10
C ARG A 335 25.75 -25.42 -19.56
N PHE A 336 25.64 -25.05 -18.31
CA PHE A 336 26.67 -24.27 -17.63
C PHE A 336 27.02 -24.88 -16.26
N GLN A 337 28.21 -24.63 -15.80
CA GLN A 337 28.61 -24.94 -14.45
C GLN A 337 28.22 -23.77 -13.56
N PRO A 338 27.34 -23.97 -12.54
CA PRO A 338 27.03 -22.89 -11.60
C PRO A 338 28.27 -22.36 -10.91
N SER A 339 28.44 -21.04 -10.90
CA SER A 339 29.55 -20.34 -10.23
C SER A 339 29.49 -20.50 -8.71
N HIS A 340 28.29 -20.61 -8.18
CA HIS A 340 28.04 -20.95 -6.79
C HIS A 340 26.69 -21.66 -6.65
N ARG A 341 26.53 -22.33 -5.53
CA ARG A 341 25.31 -22.99 -5.09
C ARG A 341 25.17 -22.68 -3.61
N ASN A 342 24.08 -22.08 -3.22
CA ASN A 342 23.85 -21.63 -1.85
C ASN A 342 22.58 -22.27 -1.29
N LEU A 343 22.69 -22.86 -0.13
CA LEU A 343 21.56 -23.15 0.76
C LEU A 343 21.51 -22.06 1.80
N ARG A 344 20.41 -21.34 1.87
CA ARG A 344 20.18 -20.30 2.88
C ARG A 344 19.04 -20.71 3.78
N ASP A 345 19.24 -20.55 5.08
CA ASP A 345 18.18 -20.63 6.06
C ASP A 345 17.68 -19.21 6.40
N SER A 346 16.42 -19.11 6.68
CA SER A 346 15.73 -17.91 7.11
C SER A 346 14.56 -18.29 8.01
N GLU A 347 13.93 -17.30 8.62
CA GLU A 347 12.74 -17.50 9.44
C GLU A 347 11.59 -16.65 8.88
N THR A 348 10.36 -17.18 9.02
CA THR A 348 9.17 -16.40 8.65
C THR A 348 9.11 -15.14 9.50
N VAL A 349 8.76 -14.01 8.87
CA VAL A 349 8.70 -12.71 9.53
C VAL A 349 7.27 -12.45 10.00
N LYS A 350 7.11 -11.91 11.22
CA LYS A 350 5.80 -11.51 11.73
C LYS A 350 5.17 -10.44 10.82
N PRO A 351 3.84 -10.47 10.61
CA PRO A 351 3.16 -9.43 9.86
C PRO A 351 3.44 -8.05 10.45
N GLN A 352 3.55 -7.04 9.61
CA GLN A 352 3.66 -5.67 10.09
C GLN A 352 2.30 -5.16 10.58
N MET A 353 2.33 -4.22 11.54
CA MET A 353 1.13 -3.49 11.92
C MET A 353 0.59 -2.68 10.73
N LEU A 354 -0.73 -2.50 10.67
CA LEU A 354 -1.37 -1.79 9.57
C LEU A 354 -0.89 -0.34 9.45
N SER A 355 -0.62 0.11 8.24
CA SER A 355 -0.58 1.53 7.90
C SER A 355 -2.00 2.07 7.69
N GLU A 356 -2.16 3.40 7.57
CA GLU A 356 -3.44 3.99 7.18
C GLU A 356 -3.89 3.53 5.78
N VAL A 357 -2.95 3.30 4.87
CA VAL A 357 -3.24 2.77 3.52
C VAL A 357 -3.76 1.35 3.58
N ASP A 358 -3.13 0.49 4.39
CA ASP A 358 -3.60 -0.90 4.60
C ASP A 358 -5.01 -0.90 5.18
N LEU A 359 -5.26 -0.03 6.17
CA LEU A 359 -6.57 0.09 6.79
C LEU A 359 -7.63 0.59 5.80
N LEU A 360 -7.34 1.62 4.99
CA LEU A 360 -8.23 2.09 3.92
C LEU A 360 -8.55 0.96 2.94
N THR A 361 -7.55 0.16 2.56
CA THR A 361 -7.72 -0.97 1.64
C THR A 361 -8.61 -2.07 2.25
N LEU A 362 -8.42 -2.39 3.53
CA LEU A 362 -9.27 -3.35 4.23
C LEU A 362 -10.71 -2.84 4.38
N MET A 363 -10.90 -1.56 4.67
CA MET A 363 -12.22 -0.93 4.75
C MET A 363 -12.93 -1.00 3.39
N GLU A 364 -12.25 -0.67 2.30
CA GLU A 364 -12.78 -0.77 0.94
C GLU A 364 -13.18 -2.20 0.59
N LYS A 365 -12.28 -3.16 0.77
CA LYS A 365 -12.53 -4.58 0.46
C LYS A 365 -13.75 -5.14 1.20
N ASN A 366 -14.06 -4.59 2.37
CA ASN A 366 -15.16 -5.03 3.21
C ASN A 366 -16.38 -4.07 3.20
N GLY A 367 -16.42 -3.08 2.31
CA GLY A 367 -17.55 -2.15 2.20
C GLY A 367 -17.77 -1.30 3.46
N ILE A 368 -16.69 -0.95 4.19
CA ILE A 368 -16.79 -0.12 5.40
C ILE A 368 -16.54 1.34 5.03
N GLY A 369 -17.56 2.18 5.21
CA GLY A 369 -17.50 3.60 4.87
C GLY A 369 -17.73 3.84 3.39
N THR A 370 -18.88 4.42 3.06
CA THR A 370 -19.25 4.87 1.71
C THR A 370 -18.94 6.36 1.54
N ASP A 371 -19.01 6.86 0.32
CA ASP A 371 -18.91 8.28 -0.03
C ASP A 371 -17.71 8.99 0.63
N ALA A 372 -16.55 8.34 0.60
CA ALA A 372 -15.30 8.90 1.13
C ALA A 372 -15.29 9.17 2.64
N THR A 373 -16.06 8.42 3.42
CA THR A 373 -16.10 8.56 4.90
C THR A 373 -15.04 7.74 5.62
N GLN A 374 -14.27 6.87 4.93
CA GLN A 374 -13.26 6.01 5.54
C GLN A 374 -12.24 6.80 6.37
N ALA A 375 -11.70 7.90 5.82
CA ALA A 375 -10.74 8.75 6.51
C ALA A 375 -11.29 9.31 7.84
N GLN A 376 -12.57 9.71 7.85
CA GLN A 376 -13.24 10.22 9.06
C GLN A 376 -13.39 9.12 10.12
N HIS A 377 -13.67 7.88 9.73
CA HIS A 377 -13.74 6.76 10.67
C HIS A 377 -12.36 6.43 11.25
N ILE A 378 -11.31 6.49 10.46
CA ILE A 378 -9.92 6.33 10.94
C ILE A 378 -9.59 7.43 11.93
N ASP A 379 -9.86 8.70 11.59
CA ASP A 379 -9.59 9.84 12.47
C ASP A 379 -10.38 9.74 13.79
N LYS A 380 -11.63 9.29 13.75
CA LYS A 380 -12.41 9.04 14.96
C LYS A 380 -11.79 7.98 15.86
N VAL A 381 -11.31 6.88 15.30
CA VAL A 381 -10.71 5.78 16.07
C VAL A 381 -9.36 6.17 16.65
N VAL A 382 -8.52 6.88 15.87
CA VAL A 382 -7.15 7.24 16.23
C VAL A 382 -7.08 8.55 17.00
N GLY A 383 -7.70 9.59 16.49
CA GLY A 383 -7.63 10.95 17.03
C GLY A 383 -8.68 11.21 18.11
N GLU A 384 -9.96 11.19 17.73
CA GLU A 384 -11.06 11.65 18.60
C GLU A 384 -11.31 10.72 19.81
N ARG A 385 -11.31 9.40 19.57
CA ARG A 385 -11.61 8.39 20.62
C ARG A 385 -10.37 7.82 21.30
N GLY A 386 -9.20 7.93 20.65
CA GLY A 386 -7.97 7.37 21.18
C GLY A 386 -7.99 5.84 21.35
N TYR A 387 -8.81 5.12 20.55
CA TYR A 387 -8.85 3.65 20.59
C TYR A 387 -7.66 3.00 19.91
N ALA A 388 -6.99 3.74 19.01
CA ALA A 388 -5.73 3.36 18.41
C ALA A 388 -4.79 4.57 18.39
N LYS A 389 -3.51 4.32 18.17
CA LYS A 389 -2.48 5.37 18.02
C LYS A 389 -1.50 5.02 16.92
N LYS A 390 -0.81 6.03 16.41
CA LYS A 390 0.31 5.85 15.46
C LYS A 390 1.60 5.64 16.22
N VAL A 391 2.43 4.72 15.76
CA VAL A 391 3.77 4.43 16.29
C VAL A 391 4.77 4.29 15.14
N GLY A 392 6.04 4.63 15.38
CA GLY A 392 7.11 4.52 14.38
C GLY A 392 6.73 5.14 13.03
N GLU A 393 6.87 4.39 11.96
CA GLU A 393 6.58 4.81 10.58
C GLU A 393 5.07 4.86 10.23
N ASN A 394 4.27 5.53 11.07
CA ASN A 394 2.81 5.64 10.91
C ASN A 394 2.05 4.30 10.98
N ARG A 395 2.55 3.34 11.75
CA ARG A 395 1.85 2.08 12.00
C ARG A 395 0.78 2.27 13.05
N LEU A 396 -0.40 1.68 12.82
CA LEU A 396 -1.56 1.77 13.70
C LEU A 396 -1.53 0.65 14.74
N VAL A 397 -1.54 1.02 16.01
CA VAL A 397 -1.55 0.07 17.12
C VAL A 397 -2.75 0.40 18.02
N PRO A 398 -3.54 -0.59 18.46
CA PRO A 398 -4.63 -0.32 19.38
C PRO A 398 -4.08 0.15 20.73
N THR A 399 -4.81 1.07 21.38
CA THR A 399 -4.57 1.38 22.79
C THR A 399 -5.13 0.25 23.67
N ASN A 400 -4.75 0.23 24.94
CA ASN A 400 -5.29 -0.75 25.88
C ASN A 400 -6.82 -0.71 25.94
N ILE A 401 -7.42 0.48 25.87
CA ILE A 401 -8.87 0.66 25.85
C ILE A 401 -9.44 0.10 24.55
N GLY A 402 -8.85 0.42 23.39
CA GLY A 402 -9.32 -0.10 22.11
C GLY A 402 -9.26 -1.61 22.03
N GLU A 403 -8.16 -2.22 22.48
CA GLU A 403 -8.03 -3.69 22.53
C GLU A 403 -9.02 -4.31 23.52
N ALA A 404 -9.17 -3.71 24.69
CA ALA A 404 -10.11 -4.17 25.72
C ALA A 404 -11.57 -4.18 25.23
N LEU A 405 -11.99 -3.15 24.47
CA LEU A 405 -13.33 -3.06 23.93
C LEU A 405 -13.61 -4.19 22.92
N VAL A 406 -12.67 -4.47 22.01
CA VAL A 406 -12.82 -5.58 21.05
C VAL A 406 -12.81 -6.92 21.79
N ALA A 407 -11.85 -7.13 22.70
CA ALA A 407 -11.76 -8.36 23.50
C ALA A 407 -13.00 -8.56 24.40
N GLY A 408 -13.58 -7.49 24.91
CA GLY A 408 -14.83 -7.54 25.68
C GLY A 408 -16.00 -8.06 24.88
N TYR A 409 -16.22 -7.53 23.67
CA TYR A 409 -17.27 -8.04 22.79
C TYR A 409 -17.00 -9.47 22.34
N ASP A 410 -15.74 -9.80 22.06
CA ASP A 410 -15.34 -11.15 21.63
C ASP A 410 -15.61 -12.18 22.73
N SER A 411 -15.30 -11.87 23.99
CA SER A 411 -15.54 -12.74 25.15
C SER A 411 -17.04 -13.02 25.37
N LEU A 412 -17.89 -12.10 25.00
CA LEU A 412 -19.34 -12.26 25.01
C LEU A 412 -19.89 -12.93 23.75
N GLN A 413 -19.05 -13.45 22.87
CA GLN A 413 -19.44 -14.01 21.57
C GLN A 413 -20.25 -13.00 20.72
N LEU A 414 -19.90 -11.71 20.81
CA LEU A 414 -20.46 -10.62 20.01
C LEU A 414 -19.47 -10.18 18.92
N GLY A 415 -18.77 -11.12 18.29
CA GLY A 415 -17.77 -10.85 17.25
C GLY A 415 -18.32 -9.98 16.12
N PHE A 416 -19.60 -10.11 15.76
CA PHE A 416 -20.23 -9.30 14.74
C PHE A 416 -20.25 -7.79 15.04
N MET A 417 -20.04 -7.39 16.29
CA MET A 417 -19.97 -5.98 16.69
C MET A 417 -18.68 -5.29 16.23
N TRP A 418 -17.60 -6.04 16.07
CA TRP A 418 -16.29 -5.50 15.69
C TRP A 418 -15.73 -6.08 14.38
N GLN A 419 -16.29 -7.20 13.91
CA GLN A 419 -15.95 -7.76 12.60
C GLN A 419 -16.64 -6.97 11.47
N PRO A 420 -16.04 -6.91 10.27
CA PRO A 420 -16.59 -6.11 9.17
C PRO A 420 -17.88 -6.65 8.58
N THR A 421 -18.14 -7.94 8.73
CA THR A 421 -19.23 -8.68 8.04
C THR A 421 -20.59 -8.05 8.25
N LYS A 422 -20.93 -7.72 9.51
CA LYS A 422 -22.26 -7.14 9.82
C LYS A 422 -22.45 -5.76 9.19
N ARG A 423 -21.39 -4.93 9.16
CA ARG A 423 -21.48 -3.61 8.52
C ARG A 423 -21.60 -3.75 7.00
N ALA A 424 -20.87 -4.66 6.39
CA ALA A 424 -21.01 -4.96 4.96
C ALA A 424 -22.42 -5.44 4.60
N GLU A 425 -23.05 -6.28 5.46
CA GLU A 425 -24.45 -6.68 5.30
C GLU A 425 -25.41 -5.47 5.39
N MET A 426 -25.19 -4.55 6.33
CA MET A 426 -26.00 -3.34 6.47
C MET A 426 -25.94 -2.47 5.22
N GLU A 427 -24.76 -2.26 4.62
CA GLU A 427 -24.60 -1.52 3.36
C GLU A 427 -25.34 -2.22 2.22
N LYS A 428 -25.20 -3.54 2.10
CA LYS A 428 -25.95 -4.33 1.12
C LYS A 428 -27.47 -4.22 1.30
N ASP A 429 -27.96 -4.17 2.55
CA ASP A 429 -29.39 -4.01 2.82
C ASP A 429 -29.87 -2.61 2.40
N VAL A 430 -29.07 -1.56 2.57
CA VAL A 430 -29.37 -0.20 2.07
C VAL A 430 -29.48 -0.20 0.53
N ASP A 431 -28.54 -0.85 -0.15
CA ASP A 431 -28.57 -0.99 -1.61
C ASP A 431 -29.79 -1.82 -2.08
N ASN A 432 -30.16 -2.89 -1.36
CA ASN A 432 -31.34 -3.68 -1.62
C ASN A 432 -32.66 -2.88 -1.46
N VAL A 433 -32.73 -1.95 -0.48
CA VAL A 433 -33.85 -1.03 -0.35
C VAL A 433 -33.90 -0.08 -1.54
N HIS A 434 -32.76 0.47 -1.94
CA HIS A 434 -32.68 1.34 -3.14
C HIS A 434 -33.15 0.64 -4.41
N ARG A 435 -32.80 -0.63 -4.58
CA ARG A 435 -33.25 -1.47 -5.72
C ARG A 435 -34.68 -1.98 -5.57
N GLY A 436 -35.36 -1.72 -4.46
CA GLY A 436 -36.70 -2.20 -4.19
C GLY A 436 -36.83 -3.69 -3.92
N SER A 437 -35.73 -4.40 -3.62
CA SER A 437 -35.74 -5.85 -3.36
C SER A 437 -36.14 -6.19 -1.93
N ILE A 438 -36.02 -5.27 -0.98
CA ILE A 438 -36.53 -5.37 0.41
C ILE A 438 -37.18 -4.05 0.83
N THR A 439 -38.08 -4.10 1.81
CA THR A 439 -38.66 -2.87 2.35
C THR A 439 -37.68 -2.19 3.32
N LYS A 440 -37.85 -0.87 3.52
CA LYS A 440 -37.09 -0.12 4.52
C LYS A 440 -37.30 -0.69 5.93
N GLU A 441 -38.54 -1.05 6.25
CA GLU A 441 -38.95 -1.60 7.55
C GLU A 441 -38.28 -2.94 7.82
N ASP A 442 -38.15 -3.82 6.81
CA ASP A 442 -37.48 -5.11 6.94
C ASP A 442 -35.96 -4.93 7.09
N ALA A 443 -35.35 -4.01 6.33
CA ALA A 443 -33.95 -3.67 6.49
C ALA A 443 -33.64 -3.12 7.90
N ILE A 444 -34.47 -2.22 8.40
CA ILE A 444 -34.34 -1.69 9.76
C ILE A 444 -34.43 -2.81 10.79
N ARG A 445 -35.50 -3.63 10.73
CA ARG A 445 -35.71 -4.73 11.68
C ARG A 445 -34.53 -5.70 11.69
N LYS A 446 -34.09 -6.17 10.52
CA LYS A 446 -32.97 -7.09 10.35
C LYS A 446 -31.66 -6.59 10.98
N ASN A 447 -31.46 -5.28 10.98
CA ASN A 447 -30.23 -4.67 11.50
C ASN A 447 -30.35 -4.22 12.96
N ILE A 448 -31.50 -3.76 13.42
CA ILE A 448 -31.70 -3.29 14.81
C ILE A 448 -31.82 -4.46 15.80
N GLU A 449 -32.55 -5.51 15.47
CA GLU A 449 -32.76 -6.63 16.41
C GLU A 449 -31.48 -7.28 16.94
N PRO A 450 -30.47 -7.57 16.13
CA PRO A 450 -29.17 -8.09 16.62
C PRO A 450 -28.50 -7.09 17.58
N MET A 451 -28.59 -5.79 17.31
CA MET A 451 -27.98 -4.74 18.15
C MET A 451 -28.67 -4.64 19.50
N LEU A 452 -30.00 -4.74 19.53
CA LEU A 452 -30.76 -4.76 20.80
C LEU A 452 -30.40 -5.99 21.64
N ARG A 453 -30.29 -7.17 21.02
CA ARG A 453 -29.82 -8.38 21.71
C ARG A 453 -28.39 -8.25 22.24
N ALA A 454 -27.48 -7.64 21.45
CA ALA A 454 -26.14 -7.37 21.91
C ALA A 454 -26.11 -6.39 23.09
N PHE A 455 -26.90 -5.33 23.03
CA PHE A 455 -27.02 -4.37 24.13
C PHE A 455 -27.47 -5.06 25.42
N ALA A 456 -28.58 -5.81 25.39
CA ALA A 456 -29.08 -6.55 26.54
C ALA A 456 -28.03 -7.54 27.09
N LYS A 457 -27.28 -8.21 26.21
CA LYS A 457 -26.19 -9.12 26.61
C LYS A 457 -25.03 -8.38 27.29
N CYS A 458 -24.65 -7.21 26.79
CA CYS A 458 -23.62 -6.37 27.42
C CYS A 458 -24.07 -5.87 28.79
N GLU A 459 -25.35 -5.42 28.91
CA GLU A 459 -25.92 -4.97 30.17
C GLU A 459 -25.93 -6.08 31.22
N SER A 460 -26.38 -7.28 30.83
CA SER A 460 -26.42 -8.45 31.74
C SER A 460 -25.02 -8.96 32.15
N ASN A 461 -23.96 -8.57 31.45
CA ASN A 461 -22.57 -8.99 31.71
C ASN A 461 -21.64 -7.79 31.96
N GLU A 462 -22.18 -6.70 32.51
CA GLU A 462 -21.40 -5.47 32.74
C GLU A 462 -20.17 -5.69 33.61
N GLU A 463 -20.26 -6.48 34.67
CA GLU A 463 -19.13 -6.79 35.56
C GLU A 463 -18.01 -7.52 34.85
N ASP A 464 -18.33 -8.44 33.95
CA ASP A 464 -17.32 -9.16 33.16
C ASP A 464 -16.61 -8.23 32.18
N LEU A 465 -17.34 -7.34 31.53
CA LEU A 465 -16.77 -6.31 30.66
C LEU A 465 -15.82 -5.39 31.44
N ILE A 466 -16.25 -4.92 32.63
CA ILE A 466 -15.43 -4.08 33.52
C ILE A 466 -14.14 -4.82 33.90
N ARG A 467 -14.25 -6.10 34.25
CA ARG A 467 -13.09 -6.93 34.61
C ARG A 467 -12.09 -7.05 33.46
N ILE A 468 -12.58 -7.26 32.25
CA ILE A 468 -11.73 -7.32 31.03
C ILE A 468 -11.03 -5.99 30.80
N VAL A 469 -11.77 -4.87 30.82
CA VAL A 469 -11.19 -3.54 30.61
C VAL A 469 -10.09 -3.25 31.65
N LYS A 470 -10.35 -3.52 32.93
CA LYS A 470 -9.36 -3.35 34.00
C LYS A 470 -8.08 -4.17 33.73
N ARG A 471 -8.22 -5.44 33.35
CA ARG A 471 -7.08 -6.33 33.03
C ARG A 471 -6.21 -5.78 31.90
N PHE A 472 -6.79 -5.22 30.85
CA PHE A 472 -6.03 -4.66 29.72
C PHE A 472 -5.36 -3.33 30.10
N VAL A 473 -6.04 -2.47 30.87
CA VAL A 473 -5.47 -1.21 31.36
C VAL A 473 -4.27 -1.46 32.29
N GLU A 474 -4.36 -2.44 33.17
CA GLU A 474 -3.26 -2.82 34.07
C GLU A 474 -2.07 -3.42 33.32
N ARG A 475 -2.31 -4.30 32.33
CA ARG A 475 -1.22 -4.87 31.48
C ARG A 475 -0.45 -3.80 30.73
N GLY A 476 -1.12 -2.75 30.27
CA GLY A 476 -0.52 -1.72 29.42
C GLY A 476 0.46 -0.79 30.12
N ARG A 477 0.52 -0.80 31.46
CA ARG A 477 1.48 0.02 32.21
C ARG A 477 2.92 -0.45 32.06
N ASN A 478 3.16 -1.68 31.55
CA ASN A 478 4.46 -2.33 31.51
C ASN A 478 5.01 -2.61 30.11
N VAL A 479 4.35 -2.17 29.01
CA VAL A 479 4.79 -2.49 27.64
C VAL A 479 5.22 -1.22 26.91
N ASN A 480 6.48 -1.18 26.48
CA ASN A 480 6.95 -0.15 25.55
C ASN A 480 6.49 -0.50 24.11
N VAL A 481 5.39 0.13 23.71
CA VAL A 481 4.71 -0.12 22.41
C VAL A 481 5.60 0.26 21.23
N GLU A 482 6.41 1.31 21.34
CA GLU A 482 7.31 1.74 20.26
C GLU A 482 8.42 0.74 19.99
N GLN A 483 9.01 0.17 21.05
CA GLN A 483 10.02 -0.89 20.87
C GLN A 483 9.45 -2.16 20.25
N ARG A 484 8.18 -2.49 20.53
CA ARG A 484 7.57 -3.75 20.09
C ARG A 484 7.01 -3.67 18.67
N TYR A 485 6.46 -2.52 18.28
CA TYR A 485 5.69 -2.37 17.03
C TYR A 485 6.18 -1.24 16.11
N GLY A 486 7.12 -0.39 16.57
CA GLY A 486 7.59 0.81 15.88
C GLY A 486 8.96 0.69 15.21
N GLY A 487 9.51 -0.52 15.07
CA GLY A 487 10.80 -0.74 14.43
C GLY A 487 10.80 -0.40 12.95
N PRO A 488 11.98 -0.04 12.38
CA PRO A 488 12.12 0.23 10.95
C PRO A 488 11.70 -1.00 10.12
N GLU A 489 11.23 -0.75 8.92
CA GLU A 489 11.01 -1.81 7.93
C GLU A 489 12.32 -2.60 7.79
N ARG A 490 12.34 -3.85 8.24
CA ARG A 490 13.37 -4.77 7.77
C ARG A 490 13.15 -4.91 6.28
N GLU A 491 14.22 -4.90 5.49
CA GLU A 491 14.19 -5.13 4.05
C GLU A 491 13.15 -6.21 3.77
N ARG A 492 12.17 -5.89 2.93
CA ARG A 492 11.15 -6.84 2.50
C ARG A 492 11.91 -8.03 1.96
N ASP A 493 11.71 -9.19 2.57
CA ASP A 493 12.17 -10.42 1.98
C ASP A 493 11.65 -10.48 0.54
N PHE A 494 12.55 -10.68 -0.41
CA PHE A 494 12.31 -10.74 -1.85
C PHE A 494 11.31 -11.84 -2.27
N PHE A 495 10.59 -12.40 -1.32
CA PHE A 495 9.60 -13.47 -1.47
C PHE A 495 8.16 -13.01 -1.21
N GLU A 496 7.87 -11.70 -1.21
CA GLU A 496 6.48 -11.31 -1.36
C GLU A 496 6.01 -11.84 -2.72
N ASP A 497 5.05 -12.76 -2.64
CA ASP A 497 4.36 -13.34 -3.78
C ASP A 497 4.06 -12.21 -4.77
N GLU A 498 4.54 -12.35 -6.01
CA GLU A 498 3.93 -11.71 -7.15
C GLU A 498 2.47 -12.21 -7.10
N GLU A 499 1.58 -11.53 -6.36
CA GLU A 499 0.18 -11.55 -6.72
C GLU A 499 0.20 -11.15 -8.19
N GLU A 500 0.03 -12.14 -9.03
CA GLU A 500 -0.25 -11.97 -10.44
C GLU A 500 -1.41 -10.99 -10.47
N ASP A 501 -1.08 -9.73 -10.80
CA ASP A 501 -2.07 -8.76 -11.23
C ASP A 501 -2.58 -9.29 -12.57
N GLU A 502 -3.38 -10.37 -12.50
CA GLU A 502 -4.25 -10.85 -13.54
C GLU A 502 -5.34 -9.79 -13.77
N GLY A 503 -4.88 -8.64 -14.18
CA GLY A 503 -5.67 -7.71 -14.97
C GLY A 503 -5.89 -8.34 -16.33
N ALA A 504 -6.69 -9.40 -16.37
CA ALA A 504 -7.31 -9.88 -17.59
C ALA A 504 -8.14 -8.75 -18.18
N PHE A 505 -7.52 -7.99 -19.05
CA PHE A 505 -8.24 -7.23 -20.04
C PHE A 505 -8.37 -8.12 -21.28
N ASP A 506 -9.48 -8.89 -21.31
CA ASP A 506 -10.01 -9.42 -22.57
C ASP A 506 -10.22 -8.24 -23.54
N ASP A 507 -9.62 -8.35 -24.71
CA ASP A 507 -9.91 -7.56 -25.89
C ASP A 507 -11.40 -7.70 -26.25
N ALA A 508 -12.16 -6.59 -26.19
CA ALA A 508 -13.37 -6.37 -26.96
C ALA A 508 -13.53 -4.88 -27.29
#